data_967f0a74b66157cf9b9981692cdcb7c4
#
_entry.id   967f0a74b66157cf9b9981692cdcb7c4
#
_cell.length_a   1.000
_cell.length_b   1.000
_cell.length_c   1.000
_cell.angle_alpha   90.00
_cell.angle_beta   90.00
_cell.angle_gamma   90.00
#
_symmetry.space_group_name_H-M   'P 1'
#
loop_
_entity.id
_entity.type
_entity.pdbx_description
1 polymer ?
#
loop_
_entity_poly.entity_id
_entity_poly.type
_entity_poly.pdbx_seq_one_letter_code
_entity_poly.pdbx_strand_id
1 'polypeptide(L)'
;CGPAYSSKWVEEIEEFGAYPTLDNFNSVDWMKLEDKMPIPYKDANPYVDAFWKWWPELYKDLHTFRITGGEPLMSKDTWKVLDYIIDHPNPNTELKLAFNSNLGVPDALIDKFIEKLKRIEDGNKAKEIVIFTSCDTWGEQAEYIRTGLEFNRFWNNVNKILTACPRIIVTF
;
A
#
# COMPACT_ATOMS: atom_id res chain seq x y z
N CYS A 1 -11.58 8.55 3.14
CA CYS A 1 -11.79 7.11 3.32
C CYS A 1 -13.23 6.87 3.76
N GLY A 2 -13.76 5.66 3.49
CA GLY A 2 -15.10 5.25 3.86
C GLY A 2 -15.21 3.73 3.80
N PRO A 3 -16.35 3.16 4.21
CA PRO A 3 -16.55 1.71 4.22
C PRO A 3 -16.35 1.08 2.83
N ALA A 4 -16.64 1.81 1.75
CA ALA A 4 -16.41 1.35 0.37
C ALA A 4 -14.93 1.00 0.06
N TYR A 5 -13.99 1.49 0.87
CA TYR A 5 -12.56 1.35 0.63
C TYR A 5 -11.78 0.78 1.83
N SER A 6 -12.49 0.41 2.91
CA SER A 6 -11.85 -0.08 4.14
C SER A 6 -12.68 -1.19 4.77
N SER A 7 -12.17 -2.41 4.71
CA SER A 7 -12.79 -3.56 5.39
C SER A 7 -12.86 -3.37 6.91
N LYS A 8 -11.83 -2.72 7.49
CA LYS A 8 -11.82 -2.39 8.92
C LYS A 8 -12.95 -1.45 9.32
N TRP A 9 -13.29 -0.50 8.48
CA TRP A 9 -14.42 0.39 8.73
C TRP A 9 -15.76 -0.34 8.63
N VAL A 10 -15.89 -1.28 7.69
CA VAL A 10 -17.07 -2.15 7.60
C VAL A 10 -17.21 -2.99 8.86
N GLU A 11 -16.14 -3.67 9.29
CA GLU A 11 -16.10 -4.46 10.53
C GLU A 11 -16.53 -3.62 11.75
N GLU A 12 -16.02 -2.39 11.86
CA GLU A 12 -16.36 -1.46 12.95
C GLU A 12 -17.86 -1.07 12.95
N ILE A 13 -18.42 -0.80 11.77
CA ILE A 13 -19.85 -0.49 11.63
C ILE A 13 -20.72 -1.73 11.96
N GLU A 14 -20.28 -2.91 11.56
CA GLU A 14 -21.00 -4.17 11.87
C GLU A 14 -20.96 -4.49 13.36
N GLU A 15 -19.87 -4.15 14.07
CA GLU A 15 -19.72 -4.41 15.51
C GLU A 15 -20.41 -3.35 16.38
N PHE A 16 -20.28 -2.06 16.05
CA PHE A 16 -20.72 -0.95 16.91
C PHE A 16 -21.92 -0.18 16.35
N GLY A 17 -22.36 -0.49 15.14
CA GLY A 17 -23.41 0.23 14.43
C GLY A 17 -22.90 1.39 13.59
N ALA A 18 -23.79 1.91 12.74
CA ALA A 18 -23.45 3.03 11.85
C ALA A 18 -23.15 4.32 12.63
N TYR A 19 -22.19 5.09 12.15
CA TYR A 19 -21.91 6.41 12.71
C TYR A 19 -23.14 7.32 12.59
N PRO A 20 -23.43 8.16 13.60
CA PRO A 20 -24.57 9.08 13.59
C PRO A 20 -24.27 10.26 12.62
N THR A 21 -24.36 10.01 11.35
CA THR A 21 -24.14 10.98 10.28
C THR A 21 -25.28 10.91 9.27
N LEU A 22 -25.58 12.05 8.65
CA LEU A 22 -26.55 12.12 7.55
C LEU A 22 -25.97 11.67 6.20
N ASP A 23 -24.68 11.34 6.15
CA ASP A 23 -24.01 10.92 4.94
C ASP A 23 -24.20 9.43 4.70
N ASN A 24 -24.90 9.10 3.60
CA ASN A 24 -25.14 7.72 3.19
C ASN A 24 -23.85 6.94 2.91
N PHE A 25 -22.74 7.59 2.60
CA PHE A 25 -21.44 6.93 2.37
C PHE A 25 -20.89 6.23 3.61
N ASN A 26 -21.45 6.48 4.78
CA ASN A 26 -21.12 5.77 6.03
C ASN A 26 -22.12 4.65 6.35
N SER A 27 -23.09 4.40 5.49
CA SER A 27 -24.10 3.33 5.68
C SER A 27 -23.73 2.12 4.84
N VAL A 28 -23.42 1.01 5.50
CA VAL A 28 -23.17 -0.29 4.84
C VAL A 28 -24.43 -0.78 4.13
N ASP A 29 -25.61 -0.57 4.72
CA ASP A 29 -26.88 -0.98 4.11
C ASP A 29 -27.17 -0.20 2.83
N TRP A 30 -26.95 1.11 2.85
CA TRP A 30 -27.08 1.92 1.64
C TRP A 30 -26.09 1.47 0.55
N MET A 31 -24.83 1.16 0.92
CA MET A 31 -23.84 0.68 -0.03
C MET A 31 -24.21 -0.68 -0.63
N LYS A 32 -24.81 -1.58 0.17
CA LYS A 32 -25.34 -2.87 -0.33
C LYS A 32 -26.48 -2.65 -1.32
N LEU A 33 -27.41 -1.72 -1.03
CA LEU A 33 -28.55 -1.40 -1.90
C LEU A 33 -28.10 -0.79 -3.23
N GLU A 34 -27.05 0.02 -3.23
CA GLU A 34 -26.54 0.73 -4.39
C GLU A 34 -25.42 -0.03 -5.13
N ASP A 35 -25.19 -1.28 -4.77
CA ASP A 35 -24.11 -2.13 -5.34
C ASP A 35 -22.70 -1.46 -5.28
N LYS A 36 -22.46 -0.73 -4.19
CA LYS A 36 -21.20 0.00 -3.95
C LYS A 36 -20.25 -0.68 -2.98
N MET A 37 -20.55 -1.91 -2.56
CA MET A 37 -19.65 -2.68 -1.73
C MET A 37 -18.38 -3.04 -2.52
N PRO A 38 -17.22 -2.99 -1.87
CA PRO A 38 -15.97 -3.41 -2.52
C PRO A 38 -16.05 -4.91 -2.88
N ILE A 39 -15.46 -5.27 -4.00
CA ILE A 39 -15.29 -6.69 -4.35
C ILE A 39 -14.41 -7.34 -3.27
N PRO A 40 -14.88 -8.40 -2.60
CA PRO A 40 -14.10 -9.07 -1.58
C PRO A 40 -12.74 -9.54 -2.12
N TYR A 41 -11.69 -9.39 -1.32
CA TYR A 41 -10.32 -9.71 -1.75
C TYR A 41 -10.13 -11.17 -2.22
N LYS A 42 -11.01 -12.07 -1.77
CA LYS A 42 -11.00 -13.50 -2.15
C LYS A 42 -11.69 -13.78 -3.48
N ASP A 43 -12.50 -12.84 -3.95
CA ASP A 43 -13.29 -13.02 -5.17
C ASP A 43 -12.51 -12.62 -6.40
N ALA A 44 -12.93 -13.15 -7.56
CA ALA A 44 -12.38 -12.76 -8.84
C ALA A 44 -12.69 -11.28 -9.11
N ASN A 45 -11.67 -10.49 -9.37
CA ASN A 45 -11.82 -9.08 -9.66
C ASN A 45 -11.43 -8.79 -11.12
N PRO A 46 -12.41 -8.52 -11.99
CA PRO A 46 -12.16 -8.32 -13.42
C PRO A 46 -11.26 -7.11 -13.71
N TYR A 47 -11.23 -6.12 -12.82
CA TYR A 47 -10.34 -4.96 -12.97
C TYR A 47 -8.87 -5.33 -12.69
N VAL A 48 -8.63 -6.19 -11.71
CA VAL A 48 -7.28 -6.71 -11.43
C VAL A 48 -6.80 -7.58 -12.58
N ASP A 49 -7.67 -8.43 -13.15
CA ASP A 49 -7.35 -9.26 -14.30
C ASP A 49 -7.04 -8.40 -15.53
N ALA A 50 -7.83 -7.36 -15.79
CA ALA A 50 -7.60 -6.41 -16.87
C ALA A 50 -6.28 -5.66 -16.69
N PHE A 51 -5.99 -5.21 -15.46
CA PHE A 51 -4.71 -4.57 -15.12
C PHE A 51 -3.52 -5.49 -15.45
N TRP A 52 -3.55 -6.75 -15.04
CA TRP A 52 -2.44 -7.68 -15.28
C TRP A 52 -2.27 -8.07 -16.75
N LYS A 53 -3.35 -8.06 -17.54
CA LYS A 53 -3.26 -8.21 -19.00
C LYS A 53 -2.58 -7.01 -19.66
N TRP A 54 -2.84 -5.82 -19.15
CA TRP A 54 -2.29 -4.58 -19.68
C TRP A 54 -0.89 -4.26 -19.15
N TRP A 55 -0.55 -4.75 -17.96
CA TRP A 55 0.70 -4.41 -17.26
C TRP A 55 1.97 -4.52 -18.11
N PRO A 56 2.20 -5.56 -18.95
CA PRO A 56 3.40 -5.66 -19.76
C PRO A 56 3.60 -4.51 -20.77
N GLU A 57 2.51 -3.99 -21.32
CA GLU A 57 2.58 -2.84 -22.23
C GLU A 57 2.70 -1.54 -21.43
N LEU A 58 1.90 -1.39 -20.38
CA LEU A 58 1.92 -0.22 -19.52
C LEU A 58 3.29 0.03 -18.91
N TYR A 59 3.95 -1.01 -18.41
CA TYR A 59 5.23 -0.92 -17.74
C TYR A 59 6.33 -0.30 -18.60
N LYS A 60 6.29 -0.49 -19.91
CA LYS A 60 7.35 -0.01 -20.85
C LYS A 60 7.47 1.52 -20.81
N ASP A 61 6.36 2.21 -20.71
CA ASP A 61 6.29 3.66 -20.87
C ASP A 61 5.93 4.41 -19.57
N LEU A 62 5.82 3.68 -18.44
CA LEU A 62 5.49 4.28 -17.16
C LEU A 62 6.63 5.18 -16.65
N HIS A 63 6.32 6.45 -16.42
CA HIS A 63 7.21 7.37 -15.70
C HIS A 63 7.03 7.31 -14.19
N THR A 64 5.80 7.08 -13.73
CA THR A 64 5.50 6.98 -12.30
C THR A 64 4.48 5.88 -12.07
N PHE A 65 4.78 4.99 -11.14
CA PHE A 65 3.84 4.01 -10.63
C PHE A 65 3.72 4.11 -9.12
N ARG A 66 2.54 4.47 -8.65
CA ARG A 66 2.26 4.65 -7.22
C ARG A 66 1.34 3.55 -6.71
N ILE A 67 1.81 2.79 -5.75
CA ILE A 67 1.06 1.74 -5.07
C ILE A 67 0.47 2.31 -3.80
N THR A 68 -0.85 2.32 -3.72
CA THR A 68 -1.62 2.90 -2.62
C THR A 68 -2.84 2.01 -2.31
N GLY A 69 -3.62 2.36 -1.32
CA GLY A 69 -4.80 1.59 -0.91
C GLY A 69 -4.82 1.45 0.59
N GLY A 70 -5.28 0.32 1.14
CA GLY A 70 -5.20 0.03 2.58
C GLY A 70 -3.74 0.00 3.06
N GLU A 71 -3.16 -1.18 3.20
CA GLU A 71 -1.71 -1.32 3.40
C GLU A 71 -1.12 -2.11 2.22
N PRO A 72 -0.34 -1.46 1.33
CA PRO A 72 0.21 -2.11 0.14
C PRO A 72 1.03 -3.36 0.42
N LEU A 73 1.77 -3.38 1.53
CA LEU A 73 2.62 -4.52 1.89
C LEU A 73 1.83 -5.76 2.32
N MET A 74 0.51 -5.62 2.55
CA MET A 74 -0.40 -6.75 2.77
C MET A 74 -0.98 -7.32 1.47
N SER A 75 -0.81 -6.62 0.33
CA SER A 75 -1.38 -7.04 -0.96
C SER A 75 -0.45 -7.99 -1.72
N LYS A 76 -1.00 -9.11 -2.19
CA LYS A 76 -0.28 -10.03 -3.10
C LYS A 76 0.15 -9.35 -4.40
N ASP A 77 -0.66 -8.39 -4.89
CA ASP A 77 -0.40 -7.72 -6.15
C ASP A 77 0.78 -6.75 -6.05
N THR A 78 1.02 -6.16 -4.89
CA THR A 78 2.25 -5.39 -4.63
C THR A 78 3.49 -6.26 -4.82
N TRP A 79 3.50 -7.45 -4.25
CA TRP A 79 4.63 -8.37 -4.40
C TRP A 79 4.82 -8.82 -5.84
N LYS A 80 3.73 -9.09 -6.54
CA LYS A 80 3.77 -9.46 -7.95
C LYS A 80 4.32 -8.34 -8.85
N VAL A 81 4.00 -7.07 -8.56
CA VAL A 81 4.59 -5.91 -9.26
C VAL A 81 6.08 -5.84 -9.01
N LEU A 82 6.52 -5.97 -7.74
CA LEU A 82 7.94 -5.93 -7.40
C LEU A 82 8.71 -7.06 -8.07
N ASP A 83 8.17 -8.28 -8.07
CA ASP A 83 8.77 -9.43 -8.75
C ASP A 83 8.89 -9.18 -10.25
N TYR A 84 7.83 -8.65 -10.87
CA TYR A 84 7.87 -8.31 -12.29
C TYR A 84 8.99 -7.32 -12.62
N ILE A 85 9.12 -6.23 -11.84
CA ILE A 85 10.18 -5.22 -12.03
C ILE A 85 11.56 -5.84 -11.88
N ILE A 86 11.75 -6.68 -10.87
CA ILE A 86 13.02 -7.33 -10.56
C ILE A 86 13.43 -8.29 -11.69
N ASP A 87 12.51 -9.13 -12.16
CA ASP A 87 12.79 -10.23 -13.06
C ASP A 87 12.69 -9.83 -14.55
N HIS A 88 12.17 -8.61 -14.84
CA HIS A 88 12.00 -8.16 -16.21
C HIS A 88 13.37 -7.99 -16.91
N PRO A 89 13.59 -8.60 -18.10
CA PRO A 89 14.89 -8.56 -18.79
C PRO A 89 15.28 -7.16 -19.26
N ASN A 90 14.29 -6.33 -19.59
CA ASN A 90 14.49 -4.96 -20.03
C ASN A 90 13.86 -4.00 -19.00
N PRO A 91 14.58 -3.62 -17.93
CA PRO A 91 14.03 -2.76 -16.89
C PRO A 91 13.69 -1.38 -17.42
N ASN A 92 12.58 -0.83 -16.92
CA ASN A 92 12.24 0.57 -17.14
C ASN A 92 13.02 1.47 -16.15
N THR A 93 14.22 1.87 -16.55
CA THR A 93 15.13 2.67 -15.71
C THR A 93 14.65 4.11 -15.49
N GLU A 94 13.62 4.55 -16.20
CA GLU A 94 13.00 5.87 -15.98
C GLU A 94 11.83 5.83 -15.00
N LEU A 95 11.42 4.65 -14.57
CA LEU A 95 10.30 4.46 -13.64
C LEU A 95 10.61 5.06 -12.26
N LYS A 96 9.74 5.94 -11.78
CA LYS A 96 9.64 6.35 -10.38
C LYS A 96 8.62 5.46 -9.69
N LEU A 97 9.08 4.64 -8.75
CA LEU A 97 8.24 3.73 -7.98
C LEU A 97 7.89 4.36 -6.63
N ALA A 98 6.62 4.45 -6.30
CA ALA A 98 6.16 5.08 -5.07
C ALA A 98 5.22 4.17 -4.28
N PHE A 99 5.31 4.22 -2.95
CA PHE A 99 4.45 3.47 -2.03
C PHE A 99 3.82 4.41 -1.02
N ASN A 100 2.54 4.20 -0.71
CA ASN A 100 1.91 4.81 0.46
C ASN A 100 1.71 3.71 1.51
N SER A 101 2.56 3.66 2.51
CA SER A 101 2.54 2.63 3.54
C SER A 101 2.63 3.23 4.94
N ASN A 102 1.93 2.64 5.88
CA ASN A 102 2.09 3.00 7.29
C ASN A 102 3.31 2.33 7.94
N LEU A 103 4.00 1.42 7.22
CA LEU A 103 5.17 0.66 7.67
C LEU A 103 4.98 -0.08 9.01
N GLY A 104 3.74 -0.25 9.46
CA GLY A 104 3.38 -0.94 10.70
C GLY A 104 3.13 -2.44 10.53
N VAL A 105 3.46 -3.00 9.38
CA VAL A 105 3.27 -4.43 9.07
C VAL A 105 4.23 -5.33 9.86
N PRO A 106 3.94 -6.66 9.95
CA PRO A 106 4.85 -7.62 10.59
C PRO A 106 6.27 -7.58 10.02
N ASP A 107 7.27 -7.80 10.89
CA ASP A 107 8.69 -7.72 10.53
C ASP A 107 9.06 -8.57 9.31
N ALA A 108 8.49 -9.77 9.18
CA ALA A 108 8.73 -10.62 8.01
C ALA A 108 8.34 -9.96 6.67
N LEU A 109 7.30 -9.11 6.67
CA LEU A 109 6.90 -8.37 5.47
C LEU A 109 7.83 -7.19 5.21
N ILE A 110 8.32 -6.53 6.26
CA ILE A 110 9.34 -5.48 6.13
C ILE A 110 10.66 -6.07 5.60
N ASP A 111 11.12 -7.17 6.15
CA ASP A 111 12.36 -7.83 5.70
C ASP A 111 12.24 -8.27 4.22
N LYS A 112 11.10 -8.85 3.84
CA LYS A 112 10.80 -9.18 2.45
C LYS A 112 10.76 -7.94 1.54
N PHE A 113 10.20 -6.85 2.04
CA PHE A 113 10.14 -5.59 1.29
C PHE A 113 11.54 -5.02 1.06
N ILE A 114 12.36 -4.97 2.11
CA ILE A 114 13.76 -4.54 2.03
C ILE A 114 14.54 -5.38 1.03
N GLU A 115 14.41 -6.70 1.06
CA GLU A 115 15.07 -7.60 0.10
C GLU A 115 14.73 -7.20 -1.35
N LYS A 116 13.44 -7.01 -1.64
CA LYS A 116 12.99 -6.64 -2.99
C LYS A 116 13.43 -5.24 -3.40
N LEU A 117 13.33 -4.27 -2.51
CA LEU A 117 13.79 -2.90 -2.76
C LEU A 117 15.28 -2.89 -3.08
N LYS A 118 16.07 -3.63 -2.31
CA LYS A 118 17.50 -3.76 -2.53
C LYS A 118 17.82 -4.39 -3.91
N ARG A 119 17.10 -5.44 -4.31
CA ARG A 119 17.26 -6.03 -5.65
C ARG A 119 16.94 -5.04 -6.77
N ILE A 120 15.92 -4.19 -6.59
CA ILE A 120 15.58 -3.14 -7.56
C ILE A 120 16.68 -2.09 -7.60
N GLU A 121 17.18 -1.67 -6.45
CA GLU A 121 18.23 -0.66 -6.29
C GLU A 121 19.56 -1.12 -6.89
N ASP A 122 20.04 -2.30 -6.47
CA ASP A 122 21.31 -2.89 -6.91
C ASP A 122 21.28 -3.22 -8.41
N GLY A 123 20.13 -3.66 -8.91
CA GLY A 123 19.91 -3.96 -10.33
C GLY A 123 19.61 -2.74 -11.20
N ASN A 124 19.56 -1.52 -10.63
CA ASN A 124 19.18 -0.28 -11.32
C ASN A 124 17.86 -0.45 -12.12
N LYS A 125 16.86 -1.08 -11.49
CA LYS A 125 15.60 -1.48 -12.15
C LYS A 125 14.53 -0.36 -12.15
N ALA A 126 14.77 0.72 -11.44
CA ALA A 126 13.93 1.91 -11.38
C ALA A 126 14.80 3.16 -11.18
N LYS A 127 14.32 4.31 -11.61
CA LYS A 127 15.01 5.61 -11.47
C LYS A 127 15.04 6.09 -10.03
N GLU A 128 13.92 5.93 -9.34
CA GLU A 128 13.69 6.46 -8.00
C GLU A 128 12.70 5.58 -7.27
N ILE A 129 12.90 5.41 -5.98
CA ILE A 129 11.93 4.74 -5.10
C ILE A 129 11.60 5.69 -3.95
N VAL A 130 10.30 5.98 -3.78
CA VAL A 130 9.80 6.86 -2.72
C VAL A 130 8.77 6.13 -1.87
N ILE A 131 8.92 6.21 -0.56
CA ILE A 131 7.93 5.71 0.39
C ILE A 131 7.32 6.91 1.10
N PHE A 132 6.02 7.14 0.88
CA PHE A 132 5.23 8.10 1.62
C PHE A 132 4.65 7.42 2.84
N THR A 133 5.05 7.88 4.01
CA THR A 133 4.56 7.33 5.26
C THR A 133 3.36 8.09 5.77
N SER A 134 2.53 7.41 6.54
CA SER A 134 1.36 7.99 7.17
C SER A 134 1.66 8.29 8.64
N CYS A 135 2.52 9.27 8.90
CA CYS A 135 2.88 9.68 10.26
C CYS A 135 2.75 11.21 10.38
N ASP A 136 1.82 11.67 11.22
CA ASP A 136 1.46 13.09 11.33
C ASP A 136 2.18 13.79 12.49
N THR A 137 2.70 13.02 13.44
CA THR A 137 3.38 13.51 14.64
C THR A 137 4.26 12.41 15.25
N TRP A 138 4.79 12.63 16.45
CA TRP A 138 5.78 11.81 17.11
C TRP A 138 5.25 11.07 18.34
N GLY A 139 5.76 9.84 18.60
CA GLY A 139 5.55 9.09 19.83
C GLY A 139 4.08 8.80 20.14
N GLU A 140 3.70 8.93 21.40
CA GLU A 140 2.35 8.66 21.89
C GLU A 140 1.26 9.49 21.20
N GLN A 141 1.58 10.69 20.72
CA GLN A 141 0.64 11.50 19.97
C GLN A 141 0.33 10.88 18.60
N ALA A 142 1.32 10.28 17.95
CA ALA A 142 1.11 9.57 16.69
C ALA A 142 0.23 8.33 16.89
N GLU A 143 0.44 7.60 17.97
CA GLU A 143 -0.35 6.42 18.35
C GLU A 143 -1.80 6.80 18.69
N TYR A 144 -2.00 7.93 19.37
CA TYR A 144 -3.34 8.44 19.68
C TYR A 144 -4.12 8.83 18.42
N ILE A 145 -3.47 9.49 17.46
CA ILE A 145 -4.13 9.96 16.22
C ILE A 145 -4.41 8.79 15.27
N ARG A 146 -3.56 7.76 15.28
CA ARG A 146 -3.65 6.61 14.36
C ARG A 146 -3.85 5.31 15.11
N THR A 147 -5.08 4.86 15.17
CA THR A 147 -5.44 3.57 15.80
C THR A 147 -4.60 2.44 15.20
N GLY A 148 -3.91 1.70 16.08
CA GLY A 148 -3.06 0.56 15.72
C GLY A 148 -1.65 0.92 15.26
N LEU A 149 -1.26 2.19 15.31
CA LEU A 149 0.15 2.56 15.12
C LEU A 149 0.94 2.25 16.40
N GLU A 150 2.02 1.51 16.25
CA GLU A 150 3.08 1.35 17.24
C GLU A 150 4.28 2.18 16.78
N PHE A 151 4.47 3.36 17.36
CA PHE A 151 5.44 4.35 16.85
C PHE A 151 6.87 3.81 16.83
N ASN A 152 7.29 3.10 17.87
CA ASN A 152 8.65 2.53 17.94
C ASN A 152 8.89 1.49 16.83
N ARG A 153 7.89 0.65 16.54
CA ARG A 153 7.94 -0.32 15.43
C ARG A 153 8.05 0.39 14.09
N PHE A 154 7.18 1.38 13.86
CA PHE A 154 7.22 2.20 12.66
C PHE A 154 8.60 2.82 12.46
N TRP A 155 9.15 3.47 13.49
CA TRP A 155 10.45 4.12 13.43
C TRP A 155 11.61 3.14 13.20
N ASN A 156 11.56 1.99 13.82
CA ASN A 156 12.52 0.92 13.59
C ASN A 156 12.47 0.42 12.14
N ASN A 157 11.28 0.27 11.57
CA ASN A 157 11.10 -0.16 10.19
C ASN A 157 11.62 0.88 9.19
N VAL A 158 11.38 2.17 9.44
CA VAL A 158 11.98 3.26 8.66
C VAL A 158 13.51 3.18 8.68
N ASN A 159 14.10 3.03 9.86
CA ASN A 159 15.56 2.95 10.00
C ASN A 159 16.14 1.70 9.33
N LYS A 160 15.48 0.54 9.43
CA LYS A 160 15.87 -0.68 8.71
C LYS A 160 15.93 -0.45 7.20
N ILE A 161 14.88 0.18 6.64
CA ILE A 161 14.80 0.48 5.20
C ILE A 161 15.92 1.42 4.77
N LEU A 162 16.09 2.55 5.46
CA LEU A 162 17.11 3.56 5.11
C LEU A 162 18.53 3.02 5.25
N THR A 163 18.77 2.13 6.23
CA THR A 163 20.08 1.49 6.41
C THR A 163 20.38 0.48 5.30
N ALA A 164 19.38 -0.30 4.90
CA ALA A 164 19.57 -1.34 3.89
C ALA A 164 19.57 -0.81 2.45
N CYS A 165 18.82 0.28 2.20
CA CYS A 165 18.57 0.85 0.88
C CYS A 165 18.78 2.38 0.93
N PRO A 166 20.03 2.85 0.88
CA PRO A 166 20.37 4.25 1.16
C PRO A 166 19.93 5.24 0.06
N ARG A 167 19.51 4.76 -1.11
CA ARG A 167 19.02 5.63 -2.19
C ARG A 167 17.50 5.82 -2.15
N ILE A 168 16.80 5.11 -1.28
CA ILE A 168 15.35 5.25 -1.13
C ILE A 168 15.02 6.52 -0.37
N ILE A 169 13.98 7.21 -0.82
CA ILE A 169 13.45 8.40 -0.16
C ILE A 169 12.26 7.98 0.70
N VAL A 170 12.32 8.28 1.99
CA VAL A 170 11.17 8.15 2.90
C VAL A 170 10.66 9.56 3.22
N THR A 171 9.38 9.78 2.98
CA THR A 171 8.70 11.07 3.17
C THR A 171 7.62 10.94 4.24
N PHE A 172 7.57 11.90 5.15
CA PHE A 172 6.59 12.04 6.22
C PHE A 172 5.56 13.10 5.87
#